data_efb13fa42b1da4066c254a4cb8c2e7ef
#
_entry.id   efb13fa42b1da4066c254a4cb8c2e7ef
#
_cell.length_a   1.000
_cell.length_b   1.000
_cell.length_c   1.000
_cell.angle_alpha   90.00
_cell.angle_beta   90.00
_cell.angle_gamma   90.00
#
_symmetry.space_group_name_H-M   'P 1'
#
loop_
_entity.id
_entity.type
_entity.pdbx_description
1 polymer ?
#
loop_
_entity_poly.entity_id
_entity_poly.type
_entity_poly.pdbx_seq_one_letter_code
_entity_poly.pdbx_strand_id
1 'polypeptide(L)'
;MMENKKNYILIGVLIVVIVGALLVKYFSGKTHENLLNGDTVIGQSLSSKEQAEVDNYLKDELVKNKYTLDRAKVYVNPYNANPLSAMIIFYTDKSLEVSVTVKGKNNDDFTINYGKSNYHYIPVYGLYSDYENTVVVTLGDKTTKEFKIKIDKVEVPSVTTKSGNVTTPGDLYLLTSPISMNSFGLDGYGNVRWMLNDTYYHNIKVLDNGHLLIGIDTDSTSGLPTVIREIDYLGRIYNEYTIDSGYLNDFFVKSNGNIIVTSKNADRITISDLVLEIDKNTGKIVKQIDVYKLFESIDKSFTDGIERDDYFYNSGIEYYEDTDTLLLTYWGGEMVVSIDYSDSKINWIFTNPDNLPSSFDSYLLKGDDGFVYPKAMHQAKLSGDTLKVLDNGYSTIKNETDLSNLKGSYSSVNTYTITDKKIALANSYNDNKKYFSYALGDLKTVGNGKDIILFGRQLDGVDYSKGGSIHEYGNLSSALLEVTNNKETLNLRIKGAYYSVTKVNLNGDVSFDFTTVKGYTTLEASPKEDITSDVISKIASASDEISLDFGYSDNIVTNNALFMDIDEAKMILINDSSDGAVYTIKEKDKSKVDKTVIDLKAGKYYIFIVENDIAYKTNKYIEVK
;
A
#
# COMPACT_ATOMS: atom_id res chain seq x y z
N MET A 1 -26.06 45.29 -46.45
CA MET A 1 -25.93 43.86 -46.79
C MET A 1 -24.72 43.18 -46.08
N MET A 2 -23.69 43.92 -45.70
CA MET A 2 -22.53 43.37 -44.97
C MET A 2 -22.73 43.18 -43.46
N GLU A 3 -23.57 44.00 -42.81
CA GLU A 3 -23.85 43.93 -41.39
C GLU A 3 -24.66 42.70 -40.99
N ASN A 4 -25.60 42.26 -41.80
CA ASN A 4 -26.38 41.05 -41.56
C ASN A 4 -25.55 39.76 -41.64
N LYS A 5 -24.49 39.72 -42.47
CA LYS A 5 -23.62 38.52 -42.59
C LYS A 5 -22.76 38.29 -41.31
N LYS A 6 -22.29 39.40 -40.68
CA LYS A 6 -21.54 39.29 -39.41
C LYS A 6 -22.40 38.76 -38.27
N ASN A 7 -23.65 39.18 -38.21
CA ASN A 7 -24.58 38.71 -37.18
C ASN A 7 -24.94 37.22 -37.36
N TYR A 8 -25.10 36.73 -38.57
CA TYR A 8 -25.34 35.29 -38.82
C TYR A 8 -24.12 34.43 -38.51
N ILE A 9 -22.90 34.94 -38.72
CA ILE A 9 -21.65 34.23 -38.36
C ILE A 9 -21.53 34.21 -36.83
N LEU A 10 -21.82 35.31 -36.12
CA LEU A 10 -21.76 35.37 -34.66
C LEU A 10 -22.78 34.42 -33.99
N ILE A 11 -24.01 34.36 -34.54
CA ILE A 11 -25.06 33.44 -34.07
C ILE A 11 -24.66 31.99 -34.39
N GLY A 12 -24.08 31.72 -35.54
CA GLY A 12 -23.57 30.38 -35.90
C GLY A 12 -22.47 29.90 -34.93
N VAL A 13 -21.50 30.77 -34.59
CA VAL A 13 -20.44 30.47 -33.64
C VAL A 13 -21.01 30.24 -32.24
N LEU A 14 -21.97 31.07 -31.80
CA LEU A 14 -22.62 30.91 -30.51
C LEU A 14 -23.39 29.60 -30.41
N ILE A 15 -24.09 29.18 -31.44
CA ILE A 15 -24.79 27.89 -31.51
C ILE A 15 -23.80 26.73 -31.48
N VAL A 16 -22.68 26.80 -32.18
CA VAL A 16 -21.63 25.78 -32.15
C VAL A 16 -21.01 25.66 -30.76
N VAL A 17 -20.75 26.79 -30.07
CA VAL A 17 -20.23 26.80 -28.69
C VAL A 17 -21.25 26.22 -27.70
N ILE A 18 -22.54 26.59 -27.84
CA ILE A 18 -23.60 26.05 -26.96
C ILE A 18 -23.81 24.57 -27.22
N VAL A 19 -23.84 24.14 -28.49
CA VAL A 19 -23.95 22.70 -28.84
C VAL A 19 -22.70 21.94 -28.41
N GLY A 20 -21.52 22.52 -28.54
CA GLY A 20 -20.27 21.96 -28.02
C GLY A 20 -20.29 21.79 -26.51
N ALA A 21 -20.71 22.81 -25.77
CA ALA A 21 -20.85 22.77 -24.31
C ALA A 21 -21.91 21.77 -23.85
N LEU A 22 -23.02 21.65 -24.58
CA LEU A 22 -24.08 20.67 -24.31
C LEU A 22 -23.62 19.24 -24.62
N LEU A 23 -22.82 19.04 -25.69
CA LEU A 23 -22.21 17.76 -26.02
C LEU A 23 -21.16 17.35 -24.98
N VAL A 24 -20.28 18.28 -24.57
CA VAL A 24 -19.31 18.02 -23.49
C VAL A 24 -20.03 17.64 -22.20
N LYS A 25 -21.09 18.37 -21.83
CA LYS A 25 -21.90 18.06 -20.64
C LYS A 25 -22.67 16.74 -20.77
N TYR A 26 -23.15 16.40 -21.96
CA TYR A 26 -23.81 15.12 -22.24
C TYR A 26 -22.82 13.96 -22.20
N PHE A 27 -21.65 14.12 -22.82
CA PHE A 27 -20.59 13.10 -22.79
C PHE A 27 -19.95 12.96 -21.42
N SER A 28 -19.72 14.06 -20.66
CA SER A 28 -19.26 13.97 -19.28
C SER A 28 -20.28 13.28 -18.37
N GLY A 29 -21.57 13.63 -18.49
CA GLY A 29 -22.64 12.94 -17.74
C GLY A 29 -22.72 11.45 -18.04
N LYS A 30 -22.56 11.03 -19.31
CA LYS A 30 -22.49 9.61 -19.66
C LYS A 30 -21.22 8.93 -19.13
N THR A 31 -20.11 9.64 -19.10
CA THR A 31 -18.85 9.10 -18.55
C THR A 31 -18.98 8.82 -17.06
N HIS A 32 -19.63 9.70 -16.29
CA HIS A 32 -19.85 9.52 -14.86
C HIS A 32 -20.84 8.38 -14.55
N GLU A 33 -21.93 8.28 -15.34
CA GLU A 33 -22.88 7.16 -15.21
C GLU A 33 -22.22 5.83 -15.62
N ASN A 34 -21.31 5.82 -16.58
CA ASN A 34 -20.54 4.65 -16.97
C ASN A 34 -19.50 4.25 -15.90
N LEU A 35 -18.89 5.20 -15.18
CA LEU A 35 -17.98 4.90 -14.08
C LEU A 35 -18.70 4.18 -12.92
N LEU A 36 -19.97 4.55 -12.67
CA LEU A 36 -20.77 3.96 -11.59
C LEU A 36 -21.53 2.68 -11.99
N ASN A 37 -21.85 2.51 -13.28
CA ASN A 37 -22.65 1.39 -13.79
C ASN A 37 -21.87 0.52 -14.78
N GLY A 38 -20.57 0.78 -14.97
CA GLY A 38 -19.69 -0.01 -15.84
C GLY A 38 -19.47 -1.43 -15.30
N ASP A 39 -19.22 -2.37 -16.20
CA ASP A 39 -18.76 -3.70 -15.79
C ASP A 39 -17.50 -3.55 -14.94
N THR A 40 -17.50 -4.15 -13.77
CA THR A 40 -16.35 -4.17 -12.86
C THR A 40 -15.16 -4.78 -13.60
N VAL A 41 -14.19 -3.97 -13.98
CA VAL A 41 -12.93 -4.47 -14.53
C VAL A 41 -12.11 -4.96 -13.35
N ILE A 42 -12.00 -6.27 -13.20
CA ILE A 42 -11.19 -6.88 -12.14
C ILE A 42 -9.72 -6.46 -12.36
N GLY A 43 -9.09 -5.97 -11.29
CA GLY A 43 -7.66 -5.62 -11.29
C GLY A 43 -7.36 -4.14 -11.55
N GLN A 44 -8.37 -3.25 -11.54
CA GLN A 44 -8.14 -1.82 -11.70
C GLN A 44 -9.20 -1.00 -10.94
N SER A 45 -8.83 -0.41 -9.80
CA SER A 45 -9.65 0.61 -9.13
C SER A 45 -9.57 1.95 -9.86
N LEU A 46 -10.54 2.83 -9.58
CA LEU A 46 -10.50 4.20 -10.07
C LEU A 46 -9.32 4.95 -9.44
N SER A 47 -8.63 5.75 -10.24
CA SER A 47 -7.61 6.69 -9.76
C SER A 47 -8.22 7.73 -8.81
N SER A 48 -7.39 8.39 -8.01
CA SER A 48 -7.83 9.47 -7.11
C SER A 48 -8.62 10.57 -7.84
N LYS A 49 -8.24 10.91 -9.06
CA LYS A 49 -8.95 11.86 -9.91
C LYS A 49 -10.34 11.35 -10.32
N GLU A 50 -10.44 10.11 -10.80
CA GLU A 50 -11.72 9.51 -11.19
C GLU A 50 -12.64 9.33 -9.98
N GLN A 51 -12.09 8.98 -8.81
CA GLN A 51 -12.86 8.92 -7.55
C GLN A 51 -13.43 10.28 -7.18
N ALA A 52 -12.69 11.39 -7.37
CA ALA A 52 -13.19 12.74 -7.16
C ALA A 52 -14.34 13.10 -8.13
N GLU A 53 -14.34 12.58 -9.34
CA GLU A 53 -15.45 12.73 -10.27
C GLU A 53 -16.70 11.96 -9.79
N VAL A 54 -16.53 10.76 -9.27
CA VAL A 54 -17.62 9.99 -8.62
C VAL A 54 -18.17 10.74 -7.40
N ASP A 55 -17.32 11.29 -6.55
CA ASP A 55 -17.72 12.10 -5.40
C ASP A 55 -18.59 13.29 -5.81
N ASN A 56 -18.19 14.01 -6.83
CA ASN A 56 -18.94 15.15 -7.35
C ASN A 56 -20.29 14.72 -7.94
N TYR A 57 -20.31 13.62 -8.69
CA TYR A 57 -21.56 13.06 -9.20
C TYR A 57 -22.53 12.68 -8.08
N LEU A 58 -22.07 11.99 -7.03
CA LEU A 58 -22.91 11.58 -5.90
C LEU A 58 -23.48 12.78 -5.16
N LYS A 59 -22.66 13.84 -4.97
CA LYS A 59 -23.10 15.12 -4.35
C LYS A 59 -24.18 15.79 -5.18
N ASP A 60 -23.94 15.99 -6.47
CA ASP A 60 -24.86 16.66 -7.39
C ASP A 60 -26.17 15.90 -7.52
N GLU A 61 -26.09 14.57 -7.61
CA GLU A 61 -27.24 13.68 -7.72
C GLU A 61 -28.16 13.78 -6.48
N LEU A 62 -27.57 13.77 -5.27
CA LEU A 62 -28.35 13.88 -4.05
C LEU A 62 -28.90 15.29 -3.83
N VAL A 63 -28.11 16.34 -4.09
CA VAL A 63 -28.55 17.74 -3.95
C VAL A 63 -29.71 18.05 -4.89
N LYS A 64 -29.62 17.55 -6.14
CA LYS A 64 -30.64 17.77 -7.18
C LYS A 64 -31.94 17.05 -6.88
N ASN A 65 -31.87 15.79 -6.47
CA ASN A 65 -33.04 14.92 -6.43
C ASN A 65 -33.62 14.75 -5.01
N LYS A 66 -32.82 15.01 -3.95
CA LYS A 66 -33.23 14.88 -2.53
C LYS A 66 -34.00 13.57 -2.27
N TYR A 67 -33.41 12.44 -2.67
CA TYR A 67 -34.03 11.12 -2.46
C TYR A 67 -34.37 10.92 -0.99
N THR A 68 -35.60 10.58 -0.68
CA THR A 68 -35.98 10.18 0.69
C THR A 68 -35.42 8.79 1.02
N LEU A 69 -35.37 8.42 2.30
CA LEU A 69 -34.92 7.10 2.73
C LEU A 69 -35.66 5.96 1.99
N ASP A 70 -36.99 6.11 1.75
CA ASP A 70 -37.78 5.11 1.01
C ASP A 70 -37.39 4.96 -0.45
N ARG A 71 -36.83 6.00 -1.04
CA ARG A 71 -36.37 6.06 -2.44
C ARG A 71 -34.87 6.28 -2.54
N ALA A 72 -34.13 5.94 -1.48
CA ALA A 72 -32.68 6.07 -1.46
C ALA A 72 -32.03 5.36 -2.66
N LYS A 73 -30.98 5.94 -3.18
CA LYS A 73 -30.16 5.32 -4.23
C LYS A 73 -29.06 4.46 -3.62
N VAL A 74 -28.80 3.34 -4.24
CA VAL A 74 -27.74 2.42 -3.87
C VAL A 74 -26.80 2.24 -5.04
N TYR A 75 -25.51 2.49 -4.81
CA TYR A 75 -24.45 2.30 -5.79
C TYR A 75 -23.52 1.21 -5.27
N VAL A 76 -23.47 0.08 -5.96
CA VAL A 76 -22.55 -1.02 -5.63
C VAL A 76 -21.17 -0.67 -6.14
N ASN A 77 -20.13 -0.92 -5.31
CA ASN A 77 -18.73 -0.71 -5.66
C ASN A 77 -18.45 0.69 -6.30
N PRO A 78 -18.77 1.79 -5.62
CA PRO A 78 -18.81 3.12 -6.24
C PRO A 78 -17.45 3.60 -6.79
N TYR A 79 -16.35 3.10 -6.25
CA TYR A 79 -14.99 3.48 -6.67
C TYR A 79 -14.29 2.40 -7.49
N ASN A 80 -15.02 1.36 -7.90
CA ASN A 80 -14.47 0.17 -8.56
C ASN A 80 -13.30 -0.47 -7.79
N ALA A 81 -13.22 -0.25 -6.49
CA ALA A 81 -12.12 -0.68 -5.63
C ALA A 81 -12.49 -1.87 -4.74
N ASN A 82 -13.69 -1.87 -4.14
CA ASN A 82 -14.17 -2.96 -3.29
C ASN A 82 -15.52 -3.49 -3.78
N PRO A 83 -15.55 -4.62 -4.51
CA PRO A 83 -16.79 -5.19 -5.04
C PRO A 83 -17.78 -5.69 -3.97
N LEU A 84 -17.33 -5.84 -2.71
CA LEU A 84 -18.16 -6.27 -1.59
C LEU A 84 -18.66 -5.07 -0.76
N SER A 85 -18.91 -3.95 -1.43
CA SER A 85 -19.36 -2.71 -0.81
C SER A 85 -20.44 -1.99 -1.62
N ALA A 86 -21.08 -1.02 -0.99
CA ALA A 86 -22.04 -0.13 -1.63
C ALA A 86 -22.04 1.25 -0.96
N MET A 87 -22.60 2.24 -1.65
CA MET A 87 -22.93 3.55 -1.12
C MET A 87 -24.45 3.74 -1.17
N ILE A 88 -25.09 4.09 -0.04
CA ILE A 88 -26.49 4.46 0.02
C ILE A 88 -26.58 5.97 0.18
N ILE A 89 -27.29 6.67 -0.72
CA ILE A 89 -27.48 8.11 -0.62
C ILE A 89 -28.95 8.47 -0.46
N PHE A 90 -29.23 9.36 0.51
CA PHE A 90 -30.57 9.89 0.76
C PHE A 90 -30.53 11.21 1.53
N TYR A 91 -31.65 11.93 1.55
CA TYR A 91 -31.84 13.19 2.22
C TYR A 91 -32.90 13.09 3.31
N THR A 92 -32.70 13.81 4.41
CA THR A 92 -33.68 14.01 5.49
C THR A 92 -33.87 15.48 5.79
N ASP A 93 -35.10 15.93 6.05
CA ASP A 93 -35.40 17.35 6.37
C ASP A 93 -34.73 17.81 7.68
N LYS A 94 -34.50 16.88 8.60
CA LYS A 94 -33.80 17.11 9.86
C LYS A 94 -32.41 16.49 9.82
N SER A 95 -31.46 17.10 10.49
CA SER A 95 -30.13 16.51 10.68
C SER A 95 -30.22 15.33 11.65
N LEU A 96 -30.05 14.11 11.15
CA LEU A 96 -30.19 12.86 11.90
C LEU A 96 -28.89 12.05 11.85
N GLU A 97 -28.65 11.31 12.93
CA GLU A 97 -27.66 10.23 12.96
C GLU A 97 -28.17 9.04 12.17
N VAL A 98 -27.27 8.20 11.65
CA VAL A 98 -27.60 6.99 10.90
C VAL A 98 -26.82 5.82 11.46
N SER A 99 -27.51 4.72 11.75
CA SER A 99 -26.89 3.42 12.03
C SER A 99 -27.21 2.46 10.90
N VAL A 100 -26.21 1.70 10.46
CA VAL A 100 -26.34 0.70 9.41
C VAL A 100 -25.97 -0.66 9.97
N THR A 101 -26.94 -1.57 10.02
CA THR A 101 -26.70 -2.96 10.41
C THR A 101 -26.62 -3.84 9.17
N VAL A 102 -25.46 -4.45 8.95
CA VAL A 102 -25.25 -5.47 7.92
C VAL A 102 -25.53 -6.84 8.53
N LYS A 103 -26.48 -7.55 7.95
CA LYS A 103 -26.91 -8.88 8.44
C LYS A 103 -25.90 -9.95 8.06
N GLY A 104 -25.48 -10.71 9.06
CA GLY A 104 -24.60 -11.86 8.89
C GLY A 104 -25.36 -13.14 8.56
N LYS A 105 -24.67 -14.11 7.94
CA LYS A 105 -25.24 -15.45 7.66
C LYS A 105 -25.33 -16.34 8.91
N ASN A 106 -24.56 -16.02 9.95
CA ASN A 106 -24.39 -16.84 11.15
C ASN A 106 -24.77 -16.11 12.45
N ASN A 107 -25.71 -15.17 12.38
CA ASN A 107 -26.07 -14.25 13.46
C ASN A 107 -24.87 -13.41 13.93
N ASP A 108 -24.00 -13.07 13.01
CA ASP A 108 -22.82 -12.24 13.17
C ASP A 108 -23.03 -10.84 12.58
N ASP A 109 -24.23 -10.28 12.82
CA ASP A 109 -24.59 -8.92 12.42
C ASP A 109 -23.64 -7.92 13.05
N PHE A 110 -23.27 -6.89 12.28
CA PHE A 110 -22.48 -5.78 12.81
C PHE A 110 -23.12 -4.44 12.42
N THR A 111 -22.79 -3.38 13.16
CA THR A 111 -23.42 -2.07 13.01
C THR A 111 -22.36 -0.98 12.90
N ILE A 112 -22.54 -0.13 11.89
CA ILE A 112 -21.71 1.04 11.61
C ILE A 112 -22.56 2.27 11.90
N ASN A 113 -22.03 3.25 12.63
CA ASN A 113 -22.73 4.48 12.96
C ASN A 113 -22.12 5.68 12.24
N TYR A 114 -22.97 6.56 11.76
CA TYR A 114 -22.60 7.79 11.07
C TYR A 114 -23.17 8.99 11.79
N GLY A 115 -22.41 10.07 11.81
CA GLY A 115 -22.79 11.33 12.44
C GLY A 115 -24.04 12.00 11.85
N LYS A 116 -24.47 13.08 12.49
CA LYS A 116 -25.67 13.84 12.06
C LYS A 116 -25.44 14.55 10.72
N SER A 117 -26.39 14.36 9.81
CA SER A 117 -26.44 15.07 8.53
C SER A 117 -27.89 15.21 8.04
N ASN A 118 -28.11 16.08 7.05
CA ASN A 118 -29.31 16.10 6.21
C ASN A 118 -29.05 15.37 4.88
N TYR A 119 -27.82 15.47 4.36
CA TYR A 119 -27.38 14.76 3.16
C TYR A 119 -26.55 13.55 3.59
N HIS A 120 -27.11 12.39 3.40
CA HIS A 120 -26.50 11.14 3.86
C HIS A 120 -25.82 10.44 2.70
N TYR A 121 -24.52 10.25 2.83
CA TYR A 121 -23.66 9.42 1.98
C TYR A 121 -23.13 8.31 2.88
N ILE A 122 -23.72 7.14 2.75
CA ILE A 122 -23.56 6.07 3.73
C ILE A 122 -22.78 4.91 3.11
N PRO A 123 -21.48 4.77 3.41
CA PRO A 123 -20.71 3.59 3.08
C PRO A 123 -21.33 2.32 3.68
N VAL A 124 -21.41 1.27 2.90
CA VAL A 124 -21.81 -0.06 3.32
C VAL A 124 -20.73 -1.03 2.85
N TYR A 125 -20.13 -1.76 3.74
CA TYR A 125 -19.08 -2.73 3.44
C TYR A 125 -19.27 -4.01 4.25
N GLY A 126 -18.47 -5.03 3.99
CA GLY A 126 -18.64 -6.33 4.63
C GLY A 126 -19.79 -7.14 4.02
N LEU A 127 -20.10 -6.94 2.75
CA LEU A 127 -21.13 -7.69 2.02
C LEU A 127 -20.59 -9.05 1.54
N TYR A 128 -21.47 -10.01 1.34
CA TYR A 128 -21.12 -11.33 0.79
C TYR A 128 -21.22 -11.33 -0.73
N SER A 129 -20.27 -12.00 -1.39
CA SER A 129 -20.30 -12.30 -2.82
C SER A 129 -21.37 -13.33 -3.16
N ASP A 130 -21.93 -13.26 -4.38
CA ASP A 130 -22.98 -14.15 -4.91
C ASP A 130 -24.17 -14.28 -3.95
N TYR A 131 -24.61 -13.14 -3.41
CA TYR A 131 -25.60 -13.12 -2.34
C TYR A 131 -26.45 -11.85 -2.36
N GLU A 132 -27.73 -11.98 -2.01
CA GLU A 132 -28.61 -10.84 -1.73
C GLU A 132 -28.48 -10.45 -0.26
N ASN A 133 -27.63 -9.49 0.01
CA ASN A 133 -27.33 -9.01 1.36
C ASN A 133 -28.48 -8.18 1.93
N THR A 134 -28.74 -8.35 3.20
CA THR A 134 -29.72 -7.53 3.93
C THR A 134 -29.00 -6.46 4.74
N VAL A 135 -29.36 -5.21 4.50
CA VAL A 135 -28.81 -4.04 5.19
C VAL A 135 -29.95 -3.23 5.78
N VAL A 136 -29.88 -2.95 7.08
CA VAL A 136 -30.91 -2.17 7.78
C VAL A 136 -30.35 -0.80 8.14
N VAL A 137 -30.94 0.24 7.57
CA VAL A 137 -30.63 1.64 7.90
C VAL A 137 -31.63 2.10 8.97
N THR A 138 -31.12 2.64 10.08
CA THR A 138 -31.89 3.19 11.19
C THR A 138 -31.50 4.64 11.41
N LEU A 139 -32.46 5.55 11.37
CA LEU A 139 -32.27 6.97 11.68
C LEU A 139 -32.35 7.24 13.18
N GLY A 140 -31.80 8.36 13.64
CA GLY A 140 -31.85 8.79 15.04
C GLY A 140 -33.27 8.98 15.59
N ASP A 141 -34.26 9.19 14.75
CA ASP A 141 -35.69 9.25 15.10
C ASP A 141 -36.39 7.88 15.15
N LYS A 142 -35.63 6.79 15.01
CA LYS A 142 -36.06 5.40 14.97
C LYS A 142 -36.74 4.95 13.67
N THR A 143 -36.80 5.79 12.66
CA THR A 143 -37.23 5.35 11.32
C THR A 143 -36.26 4.32 10.80
N THR A 144 -36.74 3.21 10.25
CA THR A 144 -35.92 2.12 9.72
C THR A 144 -36.29 1.78 8.29
N LYS A 145 -35.31 1.38 7.50
CA LYS A 145 -35.49 0.86 6.15
C LYS A 145 -34.54 -0.30 5.90
N GLU A 146 -35.10 -1.39 5.41
CA GLU A 146 -34.34 -2.54 4.94
C GLU A 146 -34.05 -2.40 3.44
N PHE A 147 -32.78 -2.65 3.08
CA PHE A 147 -32.29 -2.73 1.71
C PHE A 147 -31.84 -4.15 1.40
N LYS A 148 -32.19 -4.62 0.21
CA LYS A 148 -31.66 -5.85 -0.38
C LYS A 148 -30.62 -5.45 -1.41
N ILE A 149 -29.34 -5.73 -1.11
CA ILE A 149 -28.22 -5.40 -1.98
C ILE A 149 -27.64 -6.69 -2.54
N LYS A 150 -27.89 -6.91 -3.82
CA LYS A 150 -27.33 -8.05 -4.52
C LYS A 150 -25.90 -7.73 -4.93
N ILE A 151 -24.97 -8.58 -4.54
CA ILE A 151 -23.59 -8.59 -5.01
C ILE A 151 -23.44 -9.78 -5.95
N ASP A 152 -22.92 -9.51 -7.14
CA ASP A 152 -22.63 -10.55 -8.11
C ASP A 152 -21.46 -11.43 -7.64
N LYS A 153 -21.27 -12.56 -8.32
CA LYS A 153 -20.17 -13.46 -7.99
C LYS A 153 -18.81 -12.79 -8.24
N VAL A 154 -18.01 -12.72 -7.19
CA VAL A 154 -16.62 -12.29 -7.23
C VAL A 154 -15.73 -13.50 -6.97
N GLU A 155 -14.62 -13.61 -7.67
CA GLU A 155 -13.62 -14.62 -7.39
C GLU A 155 -12.94 -14.32 -6.06
N VAL A 156 -13.11 -15.20 -5.09
CA VAL A 156 -12.57 -15.05 -3.74
C VAL A 156 -11.71 -16.26 -3.38
N PRO A 157 -10.67 -16.09 -2.55
CA PRO A 157 -9.87 -17.20 -2.08
C PRO A 157 -10.72 -18.24 -1.35
N SER A 158 -10.43 -19.52 -1.57
CA SER A 158 -11.11 -20.60 -0.87
C SER A 158 -10.48 -20.86 0.48
N VAL A 159 -11.32 -21.00 1.51
CA VAL A 159 -10.92 -21.52 2.82
C VAL A 159 -11.18 -23.02 2.84
N THR A 160 -10.12 -23.83 2.85
CA THR A 160 -10.21 -25.30 2.74
C THR A 160 -10.39 -25.99 4.08
N THR A 161 -9.91 -25.38 5.15
CA THR A 161 -10.03 -25.93 6.51
C THR A 161 -10.27 -24.79 7.47
N LYS A 162 -11.21 -24.98 8.39
CA LYS A 162 -11.43 -24.08 9.50
C LYS A 162 -11.77 -24.85 10.74
N SER A 163 -11.29 -24.40 11.87
CA SER A 163 -11.64 -24.92 13.18
C SER A 163 -11.63 -23.79 14.19
N GLY A 164 -12.29 -23.95 15.31
CA GLY A 164 -12.39 -22.98 16.37
C GLY A 164 -13.74 -22.26 16.42
N ASN A 165 -13.98 -21.60 17.53
CA ASN A 165 -15.18 -20.84 17.78
C ASN A 165 -15.01 -19.39 17.33
N VAL A 166 -16.13 -18.84 17.01
CA VAL A 166 -16.33 -17.57 16.36
C VAL A 166 -15.80 -16.41 17.16
N THR A 167 -15.24 -15.55 16.44
CA THR A 167 -14.84 -14.19 16.71
C THR A 167 -16.04 -13.28 17.03
N THR A 168 -15.77 -12.11 17.53
CA THR A 168 -16.76 -11.06 17.74
C THR A 168 -17.42 -10.68 16.40
N PRO A 169 -18.75 -10.47 16.35
CA PRO A 169 -19.41 -9.95 15.16
C PRO A 169 -18.70 -8.69 14.63
N GLY A 170 -18.50 -8.64 13.31
CA GLY A 170 -17.77 -7.56 12.64
C GLY A 170 -16.24 -7.73 12.61
N ASP A 171 -15.66 -8.73 13.29
CA ASP A 171 -14.24 -9.03 13.17
C ASP A 171 -13.89 -9.50 11.77
N LEU A 172 -12.87 -8.88 11.17
CA LEU A 172 -12.24 -9.29 9.93
C LEU A 172 -10.73 -9.44 10.09
N TYR A 173 -10.17 -10.40 9.36
CA TYR A 173 -8.73 -10.60 9.17
C TYR A 173 -8.39 -10.15 7.76
N LEU A 174 -7.78 -8.97 7.64
CA LEU A 174 -7.33 -8.41 6.37
C LEU A 174 -5.99 -9.05 6.00
N LEU A 175 -5.90 -9.59 4.80
CA LEU A 175 -4.73 -10.29 4.28
C LEU A 175 -4.22 -9.61 3.01
N THR A 176 -2.90 -9.52 2.88
CA THR A 176 -2.23 -9.02 1.68
C THR A 176 -1.29 -10.07 1.11
N SER A 177 -1.06 -10.01 -0.19
CA SER A 177 -0.12 -10.90 -0.86
C SER A 177 0.56 -10.24 -2.05
N PRO A 178 1.89 -10.29 -2.14
CA PRO A 178 2.61 -9.92 -3.34
C PRO A 178 2.58 -11.00 -4.45
N ILE A 179 2.08 -12.19 -4.13
CA ILE A 179 2.12 -13.37 -5.03
C ILE A 179 0.71 -13.74 -5.49
N SER A 180 -0.26 -13.73 -4.56
CA SER A 180 -1.67 -14.01 -4.86
C SER A 180 -2.38 -12.70 -5.10
N MET A 181 -3.04 -12.57 -6.23
CA MET A 181 -3.78 -11.35 -6.59
C MET A 181 -4.82 -11.01 -5.53
N ASN A 182 -4.98 -9.76 -5.18
CA ASN A 182 -5.99 -9.16 -4.32
C ASN A 182 -5.76 -9.28 -2.81
N SER A 183 -5.82 -8.14 -2.14
CA SER A 183 -6.02 -8.06 -0.69
C SER A 183 -7.48 -8.31 -0.36
N PHE A 184 -7.75 -9.05 0.72
CA PHE A 184 -9.11 -9.35 1.14
C PHE A 184 -9.22 -9.51 2.65
N GLY A 185 -10.45 -9.49 3.16
CA GLY A 185 -10.76 -9.68 4.57
C GLY A 185 -11.70 -10.86 4.79
N LEU A 186 -11.30 -11.76 5.69
CA LEU A 186 -12.07 -12.92 6.13
C LEU A 186 -12.76 -12.66 7.45
N ASP A 187 -14.02 -13.08 7.60
CA ASP A 187 -14.62 -13.26 8.92
C ASP A 187 -14.14 -14.55 9.60
N GLY A 188 -14.47 -14.72 10.88
CA GLY A 188 -14.08 -15.92 11.64
C GLY A 188 -14.73 -17.21 11.13
N TYR A 189 -15.70 -17.15 10.23
CA TYR A 189 -16.30 -18.30 9.57
C TYR A 189 -15.60 -18.66 8.26
N GLY A 190 -14.62 -17.84 7.82
CA GLY A 190 -13.89 -18.02 6.58
C GLY A 190 -14.63 -17.49 5.35
N ASN A 191 -15.63 -16.62 5.51
CA ASN A 191 -16.23 -15.92 4.39
C ASN A 191 -15.42 -14.66 4.07
N VAL A 192 -15.18 -14.39 2.77
CA VAL A 192 -14.63 -13.11 2.34
C VAL A 192 -15.73 -12.04 2.44
N ARG A 193 -15.46 -10.98 3.22
CA ARG A 193 -16.37 -9.87 3.50
C ARG A 193 -15.84 -8.51 3.02
N TRP A 194 -14.62 -8.46 2.59
CA TRP A 194 -13.95 -7.29 2.06
C TRP A 194 -12.90 -7.73 1.04
N MET A 195 -12.68 -6.94 -0.01
CA MET A 195 -11.72 -7.26 -1.05
C MET A 195 -11.34 -5.98 -1.79
N LEU A 196 -10.08 -5.87 -2.20
CA LEU A 196 -9.63 -4.79 -3.09
C LEU A 196 -9.35 -5.35 -4.49
N ASN A 197 -9.74 -4.59 -5.52
CA ASN A 197 -9.55 -4.98 -6.91
C ASN A 197 -8.09 -4.88 -7.36
N ASP A 198 -7.33 -3.92 -6.82
CA ASP A 198 -5.92 -3.74 -7.15
C ASP A 198 -5.03 -4.72 -6.41
N THR A 199 -3.83 -4.92 -6.92
CA THR A 199 -2.76 -5.61 -6.21
C THR A 199 -2.15 -4.65 -5.20
N TYR A 200 -2.35 -4.96 -3.92
CA TYR A 200 -1.75 -4.23 -2.82
C TYR A 200 -0.69 -5.08 -2.15
N TYR A 201 0.48 -4.50 -1.98
CA TYR A 201 1.65 -5.15 -1.42
C TYR A 201 1.78 -4.83 0.06
N HIS A 202 2.37 -5.77 0.79
CA HIS A 202 2.89 -5.57 2.13
C HIS A 202 1.82 -5.48 3.22
N ASN A 203 2.13 -4.79 4.31
CA ASN A 203 1.29 -4.76 5.49
C ASN A 203 0.14 -3.75 5.34
N ILE A 204 -0.94 -3.99 6.07
CA ILE A 204 -2.01 -3.01 6.27
C ILE A 204 -1.87 -2.47 7.70
N LYS A 205 -1.85 -1.15 7.85
CA LYS A 205 -1.95 -0.48 9.15
C LYS A 205 -3.30 0.20 9.26
N VAL A 206 -3.93 0.09 10.42
CA VAL A 206 -5.16 0.81 10.74
C VAL A 206 -4.77 2.11 11.41
N LEU A 207 -5.30 3.23 10.91
CA LEU A 207 -5.07 4.55 11.45
C LEU A 207 -6.12 4.87 12.54
N ASP A 208 -5.84 5.87 13.38
CA ASP A 208 -6.75 6.28 14.47
C ASP A 208 -8.12 6.77 13.98
N ASN A 209 -8.19 7.25 12.75
CA ASN A 209 -9.45 7.66 12.09
C ASN A 209 -10.24 6.47 11.51
N GLY A 210 -9.74 5.22 11.67
CA GLY A 210 -10.33 4.01 11.13
C GLY A 210 -9.99 3.71 9.68
N HIS A 211 -9.23 4.58 8.99
CA HIS A 211 -8.76 4.32 7.63
C HIS A 211 -7.64 3.26 7.64
N LEU A 212 -7.36 2.75 6.46
CA LEU A 212 -6.30 1.79 6.21
C LEU A 212 -5.15 2.49 5.47
N LEU A 213 -3.93 2.27 5.93
CA LEU A 213 -2.72 2.63 5.20
C LEU A 213 -2.17 1.36 4.56
N ILE A 214 -2.02 1.37 3.23
CA ILE A 214 -1.70 0.18 2.44
C ILE A 214 -0.79 0.53 1.25
N GLY A 215 0.15 -0.35 0.94
CA GLY A 215 1.06 -0.16 -0.19
C GLY A 215 0.48 -0.59 -1.52
N ILE A 216 0.78 0.16 -2.56
CA ILE A 216 0.43 -0.19 -3.94
C ILE A 216 1.65 0.02 -4.85
N ASP A 217 1.81 -0.86 -5.82
CA ASP A 217 2.75 -0.67 -6.91
C ASP A 217 2.02 0.04 -8.07
N THR A 218 2.44 1.26 -8.33
CA THR A 218 1.94 2.04 -9.48
C THR A 218 2.94 2.05 -10.62
N ASP A 219 4.15 1.52 -10.41
CA ASP A 219 5.23 1.49 -11.38
C ASP A 219 5.97 0.16 -11.34
N SER A 220 5.67 -0.69 -12.31
CA SER A 220 6.25 -2.03 -12.45
C SER A 220 7.76 -2.03 -12.78
N THR A 221 8.38 -0.86 -13.00
CA THR A 221 9.78 -0.77 -13.44
C THR A 221 10.78 -0.85 -12.29
N SER A 222 10.40 -0.41 -11.09
CA SER A 222 11.31 -0.40 -9.92
C SER A 222 11.49 -1.76 -9.25
N GLY A 223 10.56 -2.69 -9.48
CA GLY A 223 10.49 -3.96 -8.76
C GLY A 223 10.15 -3.82 -7.26
N LEU A 224 9.91 -2.60 -6.79
CA LEU A 224 9.48 -2.25 -5.45
C LEU A 224 8.24 -1.34 -5.54
N PRO A 225 7.25 -1.49 -4.65
CA PRO A 225 6.16 -0.54 -4.56
C PRO A 225 6.66 0.85 -4.20
N THR A 226 6.08 1.85 -4.84
CA THR A 226 6.50 3.25 -4.70
C THR A 226 5.47 4.12 -4.01
N VAL A 227 4.25 3.62 -3.77
CA VAL A 227 3.16 4.40 -3.19
C VAL A 227 2.56 3.70 -1.99
N ILE A 228 2.33 4.46 -0.92
CA ILE A 228 1.50 4.08 0.21
C ILE A 228 0.22 4.94 0.13
N ARG A 229 -0.95 4.30 0.19
CA ARG A 229 -2.25 4.96 0.17
C ARG A 229 -2.96 4.90 1.51
N GLU A 230 -3.58 6.00 1.91
CA GLU A 230 -4.64 6.00 2.91
C GLU A 230 -5.99 5.82 2.20
N ILE A 231 -6.70 4.76 2.55
CA ILE A 231 -8.02 4.42 2.00
C ILE A 231 -9.02 4.10 3.11
N ASP A 232 -10.31 4.21 2.82
CA ASP A 232 -11.36 3.63 3.64
C ASP A 232 -11.72 2.20 3.19
N TYR A 233 -12.72 1.58 3.84
CA TYR A 233 -13.16 0.23 3.48
C TYR A 233 -13.93 0.15 2.15
N LEU A 234 -14.32 1.27 1.53
CA LEU A 234 -14.81 1.28 0.14
C LEU A 234 -13.66 1.24 -0.87
N GLY A 235 -12.42 1.51 -0.42
CA GLY A 235 -11.27 1.75 -1.27
C GLY A 235 -11.19 3.17 -1.80
N ARG A 236 -11.92 4.13 -1.17
CA ARG A 236 -11.76 5.55 -1.46
C ARG A 236 -10.41 6.04 -0.96
N ILE A 237 -9.69 6.79 -1.80
CA ILE A 237 -8.36 7.30 -1.52
C ILE A 237 -8.48 8.67 -0.83
N TYR A 238 -7.71 8.88 0.25
CA TYR A 238 -7.62 10.13 1.01
C TYR A 238 -6.25 10.77 0.89
N ASN A 239 -5.19 9.98 1.02
CA ASN A 239 -3.82 10.43 0.90
C ASN A 239 -2.99 9.43 0.09
N GLU A 240 -2.02 9.93 -0.67
CA GLU A 240 -1.03 9.13 -1.39
C GLU A 240 0.37 9.63 -1.07
N TYR A 241 1.25 8.73 -0.62
CA TYR A 241 2.66 9.01 -0.32
C TYR A 241 3.53 8.32 -1.35
N THR A 242 4.14 9.09 -2.24
CA THR A 242 5.08 8.56 -3.24
C THR A 242 6.49 8.54 -2.64
N ILE A 243 7.13 7.37 -2.66
CA ILE A 243 8.48 7.12 -2.18
C ILE A 243 9.36 6.82 -3.39
N ASP A 244 10.23 7.75 -3.75
CA ASP A 244 10.98 7.73 -5.01
C ASP A 244 11.78 6.44 -5.21
N SER A 245 12.56 6.04 -4.20
CA SER A 245 13.37 4.82 -4.26
C SER A 245 12.58 3.52 -4.07
N GLY A 246 11.25 3.62 -3.92
CA GLY A 246 10.41 2.51 -3.48
C GLY A 246 10.68 2.12 -2.03
N TYR A 247 9.90 1.16 -1.54
CA TYR A 247 10.06 0.59 -0.21
C TYR A 247 9.79 -0.91 -0.23
N LEU A 248 10.23 -1.63 0.78
CA LEU A 248 10.08 -3.08 0.80
C LEU A 248 9.28 -3.55 2.02
N ASN A 249 8.28 -4.37 1.72
CA ASN A 249 7.51 -5.24 2.60
C ASN A 249 6.72 -4.57 3.71
N ASP A 250 7.34 -4.04 4.75
CA ASP A 250 6.64 -3.53 5.93
C ASP A 250 6.90 -2.03 6.11
N PHE A 251 5.99 -1.40 6.83
CA PHE A 251 6.15 -0.03 7.28
C PHE A 251 5.54 0.11 8.67
N PHE A 252 5.99 1.09 9.41
CA PHE A 252 5.51 1.41 10.74
C PHE A 252 4.94 2.82 10.77
N VAL A 253 3.82 3.03 11.47
CA VAL A 253 3.21 4.34 11.70
C VAL A 253 3.47 4.74 13.13
N LYS A 254 4.18 5.86 13.32
CA LYS A 254 4.48 6.44 14.64
C LYS A 254 3.24 7.10 15.24
N SER A 255 3.25 7.36 16.54
CA SER A 255 2.16 8.05 17.25
C SER A 255 1.85 9.44 16.69
N ASN A 256 2.86 10.15 16.14
CA ASN A 256 2.67 11.42 15.44
C ASN A 256 2.13 11.27 14.02
N GLY A 257 1.97 10.03 13.53
CA GLY A 257 1.49 9.67 12.21
C GLY A 257 2.57 9.62 11.12
N ASN A 258 3.85 9.91 11.43
CA ASN A 258 4.94 9.72 10.49
C ASN A 258 5.11 8.26 10.14
N ILE A 259 5.59 7.98 8.92
CA ILE A 259 5.72 6.63 8.38
C ILE A 259 7.20 6.25 8.34
N ILE A 260 7.57 5.14 8.96
CA ILE A 260 8.90 4.55 8.84
C ILE A 260 8.84 3.41 7.83
N VAL A 261 9.72 3.43 6.82
CA VAL A 261 9.82 2.40 5.78
C VAL A 261 11.26 1.95 5.62
N THR A 262 11.47 0.75 5.08
CA THR A 262 12.77 0.36 4.54
C THR A 262 12.79 0.57 3.04
N SER A 263 13.87 1.13 2.54
CA SER A 263 14.09 1.47 1.14
C SER A 263 15.48 1.02 0.70
N LYS A 264 15.84 1.26 -0.55
CA LYS A 264 17.18 0.94 -1.07
C LYS A 264 18.00 2.21 -1.33
N ASN A 265 19.31 2.07 -1.23
CA ASN A 265 20.25 3.04 -1.79
C ASN A 265 20.50 2.68 -3.26
N ALA A 266 20.32 3.66 -4.17
CA ALA A 266 20.50 3.44 -5.61
C ALA A 266 21.94 3.02 -6.02
N ASP A 267 22.92 3.36 -5.18
CA ASP A 267 24.34 3.09 -5.47
C ASP A 267 24.79 1.69 -5.01
N ARG A 268 23.85 0.84 -4.53
CA ARG A 268 24.16 -0.49 -3.98
C ARG A 268 23.30 -1.58 -4.60
N ILE A 269 23.83 -2.80 -4.57
CA ILE A 269 23.06 -3.98 -4.98
C ILE A 269 22.02 -4.37 -3.94
N THR A 270 22.28 -4.13 -2.64
CA THR A 270 21.41 -4.52 -1.54
C THR A 270 20.13 -3.70 -1.51
N ILE A 271 19.04 -4.35 -1.12
CA ILE A 271 17.71 -3.75 -0.94
C ILE A 271 17.35 -3.70 0.55
N SER A 272 16.49 -2.76 0.94
CA SER A 272 16.03 -2.56 2.34
C SER A 272 17.12 -2.26 3.37
N ASP A 273 18.26 -1.77 2.92
CA ASP A 273 19.39 -1.37 3.76
C ASP A 273 19.31 0.09 4.23
N LEU A 274 18.26 0.81 3.81
CA LEU A 274 18.02 2.21 4.14
C LEU A 274 16.68 2.34 4.85
N VAL A 275 16.66 2.94 6.04
CA VAL A 275 15.42 3.26 6.76
C VAL A 275 15.12 4.74 6.59
N LEU A 276 13.89 5.06 6.20
CA LEU A 276 13.39 6.42 6.01
C LEU A 276 12.23 6.70 6.96
N GLU A 277 12.24 7.85 7.65
CA GLU A 277 11.04 8.40 8.28
C GLU A 277 10.48 9.50 7.40
N ILE A 278 9.20 9.37 7.06
CA ILE A 278 8.46 10.27 6.16
C ILE A 278 7.46 11.05 7.00
N ASP A 279 7.52 12.38 6.92
CA ASP A 279 6.55 13.26 7.55
C ASP A 279 5.18 13.14 6.88
N LYS A 280 4.15 12.86 7.67
CA LYS A 280 2.79 12.60 7.17
C LYS A 280 2.12 13.78 6.47
N ASN A 281 2.54 15.01 6.77
CA ASN A 281 1.88 16.23 6.26
C ASN A 281 2.59 16.81 5.04
N THR A 282 3.86 16.45 4.84
CA THR A 282 4.69 17.02 3.76
C THR A 282 5.23 15.96 2.81
N GLY A 283 5.22 14.68 3.20
CA GLY A 283 5.84 13.58 2.45
C GLY A 283 7.37 13.61 2.44
N LYS A 284 8.01 14.53 3.16
CA LYS A 284 9.46 14.68 3.15
C LYS A 284 10.14 13.69 4.10
N ILE A 285 11.35 13.28 3.73
CA ILE A 285 12.21 12.48 4.59
C ILE A 285 12.72 13.38 5.72
N VAL A 286 12.38 13.05 6.95
CA VAL A 286 12.79 13.79 8.16
C VAL A 286 13.91 13.07 8.92
N LYS A 287 14.08 11.77 8.68
CA LYS A 287 15.18 10.98 9.24
C LYS A 287 15.55 9.85 8.29
N GLN A 288 16.85 9.53 8.26
CA GLN A 288 17.41 8.42 7.49
C GLN A 288 18.43 7.67 8.33
N ILE A 289 18.33 6.34 8.34
CA ILE A 289 19.33 5.44 8.95
C ILE A 289 19.84 4.49 7.86
N ASP A 290 21.13 4.55 7.59
CA ASP A 290 21.79 3.69 6.62
C ASP A 290 22.34 2.44 7.34
N VAL A 291 21.59 1.37 7.35
CA VAL A 291 21.93 0.12 8.06
C VAL A 291 23.19 -0.51 7.46
N TYR A 292 23.34 -0.47 6.14
CA TYR A 292 24.57 -0.96 5.50
C TYR A 292 25.81 -0.25 6.05
N LYS A 293 25.76 1.09 6.19
CA LYS A 293 26.88 1.86 6.77
C LYS A 293 27.09 1.55 8.24
N LEU A 294 26.06 1.23 9.00
CA LEU A 294 26.24 0.77 10.38
C LEU A 294 27.06 -0.53 10.42
N PHE A 295 26.75 -1.48 9.54
CA PHE A 295 27.52 -2.73 9.39
C PHE A 295 28.92 -2.47 8.84
N GLU A 296 29.06 -1.62 7.82
CA GLU A 296 30.37 -1.21 7.24
C GLU A 296 31.29 -0.60 8.31
N SER A 297 30.74 0.18 9.24
CA SER A 297 31.53 0.79 10.32
C SER A 297 32.10 -0.24 11.31
N ILE A 298 31.50 -1.42 11.40
CA ILE A 298 31.98 -2.53 12.24
C ILE A 298 33.00 -3.36 11.45
N ASP A 299 32.64 -3.73 10.23
CA ASP A 299 33.52 -4.54 9.36
C ASP A 299 33.26 -4.24 7.88
N LYS A 300 34.09 -3.39 7.31
CA LYS A 300 33.99 -3.02 5.91
C LYS A 300 34.24 -4.22 4.97
N SER A 301 35.14 -5.13 5.35
CA SER A 301 35.45 -6.30 4.49
C SER A 301 34.27 -7.26 4.39
N PHE A 302 33.46 -7.32 5.44
CA PHE A 302 32.23 -8.09 5.42
C PHE A 302 31.19 -7.47 4.47
N THR A 303 30.95 -6.15 4.57
CA THR A 303 29.96 -5.49 3.71
C THR A 303 30.38 -5.47 2.24
N ASP A 304 31.67 -5.25 1.95
CA ASP A 304 32.22 -5.34 0.59
C ASP A 304 32.09 -6.77 -0.01
N GLY A 305 31.97 -7.80 0.83
CA GLY A 305 31.78 -9.20 0.45
C GLY A 305 30.33 -9.61 0.25
N ILE A 306 29.36 -8.72 0.43
CA ILE A 306 27.93 -9.03 0.20
C ILE A 306 27.65 -9.02 -1.31
N GLU A 307 27.47 -10.20 -1.89
CA GLU A 307 27.22 -10.39 -3.33
C GLU A 307 25.72 -10.55 -3.67
N ARG A 308 24.85 -10.74 -2.67
CA ARG A 308 23.42 -10.96 -2.87
C ARG A 308 22.62 -9.72 -2.49
N ASP A 309 21.65 -9.39 -3.34
CA ASP A 309 20.80 -8.19 -3.19
C ASP A 309 19.81 -8.32 -2.01
N ASP A 310 19.38 -9.52 -1.70
CA ASP A 310 18.40 -9.82 -0.66
C ASP A 310 19.02 -10.00 0.76
N TYR A 311 20.31 -9.73 0.98
CA TYR A 311 20.93 -9.88 2.30
C TYR A 311 20.21 -9.08 3.38
N PHE A 312 19.85 -7.82 3.09
CA PHE A 312 19.04 -6.97 3.96
C PHE A 312 17.54 -7.01 3.61
N TYR A 313 17.05 -8.10 3.02
CA TYR A 313 15.62 -8.22 2.70
C TYR A 313 14.79 -8.13 3.97
N ASN A 314 14.18 -6.94 4.20
CA ASN A 314 13.37 -6.66 5.38
C ASN A 314 12.04 -7.41 5.32
N SER A 315 11.67 -8.06 6.41
CA SER A 315 10.42 -8.79 6.57
C SER A 315 9.58 -8.29 7.74
N GLY A 316 10.12 -7.37 8.53
CA GLY A 316 9.38 -6.77 9.63
C GLY A 316 10.06 -5.54 10.19
N ILE A 317 9.27 -4.52 10.51
CA ILE A 317 9.71 -3.27 11.11
C ILE A 317 8.81 -2.90 12.29
N GLU A 318 9.41 -2.63 13.45
CA GLU A 318 8.74 -2.14 14.65
C GLU A 318 9.52 -0.99 15.25
N TYR A 319 8.82 -0.02 15.77
CA TYR A 319 9.41 1.07 16.54
C TYR A 319 8.71 1.21 17.89
N TYR A 320 9.51 1.24 18.93
CA TYR A 320 9.06 1.35 20.33
C TYR A 320 9.43 2.73 20.85
N GLU A 321 8.45 3.62 20.90
CA GLU A 321 8.66 5.03 21.30
C GLU A 321 9.17 5.18 22.72
N ASP A 322 8.68 4.34 23.64
CA ASP A 322 9.07 4.38 25.07
C ASP A 322 10.57 4.10 25.32
N THR A 323 11.17 3.31 24.44
CA THR A 323 12.59 2.91 24.54
C THR A 323 13.44 3.44 23.39
N ASP A 324 12.83 4.22 22.50
CA ASP A 324 13.45 4.73 21.28
C ASP A 324 14.17 3.65 20.45
N THR A 325 13.55 2.46 20.38
CA THR A 325 14.14 1.29 19.77
C THR A 325 13.48 0.98 18.43
N LEU A 326 14.26 0.96 17.35
CA LEU A 326 13.87 0.41 16.07
C LEU A 326 14.30 -1.06 15.99
N LEU A 327 13.35 -1.93 15.66
CA LEU A 327 13.59 -3.36 15.48
C LEU A 327 13.35 -3.73 14.02
N LEU A 328 14.39 -4.24 13.36
CA LEU A 328 14.35 -4.66 11.96
C LEU A 328 14.54 -6.17 11.90
N THR A 329 13.68 -6.85 11.16
CA THR A 329 13.80 -8.28 10.88
C THR A 329 14.23 -8.47 9.42
N TYR A 330 15.37 -9.12 9.21
CA TYR A 330 15.93 -9.39 7.89
C TYR A 330 15.84 -10.89 7.59
N TRP A 331 14.91 -11.23 6.68
CA TRP A 331 14.71 -12.61 6.24
C TRP A 331 15.95 -13.16 5.50
N GLY A 332 16.53 -12.33 4.62
CA GLY A 332 17.66 -12.73 3.79
C GLY A 332 18.94 -13.00 4.57
N GLY A 333 19.27 -12.15 5.54
CA GLY A 333 20.42 -12.29 6.44
C GLY A 333 20.16 -13.12 7.68
N GLU A 334 18.98 -13.70 7.85
CA GLU A 334 18.56 -14.48 9.01
C GLU A 334 18.86 -13.76 10.34
N MET A 335 18.46 -12.48 10.46
CA MET A 335 18.80 -11.68 11.63
C MET A 335 17.69 -10.74 12.08
N VAL A 336 17.66 -10.44 13.38
CA VAL A 336 16.93 -9.32 13.97
C VAL A 336 17.93 -8.30 14.45
N VAL A 337 17.78 -7.05 14.06
CA VAL A 337 18.67 -5.95 14.44
C VAL A 337 17.90 -4.95 15.27
N SER A 338 18.39 -4.67 16.47
CA SER A 338 17.89 -3.59 17.34
C SER A 338 18.80 -2.38 17.21
N ILE A 339 18.18 -1.24 16.93
CA ILE A 339 18.88 0.04 16.71
C ILE A 339 18.33 1.07 17.67
N ASP A 340 19.19 1.82 18.35
CA ASP A 340 18.84 3.09 18.98
C ASP A 340 18.44 4.06 17.88
N TYR A 341 17.17 4.47 17.88
CA TYR A 341 16.63 5.23 16.76
C TYR A 341 17.20 6.63 16.68
N SER A 342 17.33 7.34 17.82
CA SER A 342 17.86 8.70 17.86
C SER A 342 19.33 8.75 17.48
N ASP A 343 20.14 7.87 18.08
CA ASP A 343 21.58 7.81 17.88
C ASP A 343 22.00 7.09 16.61
N SER A 344 21.12 6.34 15.97
CA SER A 344 21.41 5.49 14.81
C SER A 344 22.55 4.51 15.09
N LYS A 345 22.47 3.78 16.22
CA LYS A 345 23.50 2.82 16.65
C LYS A 345 22.88 1.43 16.86
N ILE A 346 23.61 0.39 16.50
CA ILE A 346 23.20 -0.98 16.78
C ILE A 346 23.31 -1.26 18.28
N ASN A 347 22.19 -1.63 18.91
CA ASN A 347 22.15 -2.09 20.29
C ASN A 347 22.58 -3.55 20.38
N TRP A 348 21.97 -4.41 19.55
CA TRP A 348 22.28 -5.82 19.46
C TRP A 348 21.77 -6.42 18.14
N ILE A 349 22.33 -7.59 17.80
CA ILE A 349 21.95 -8.41 16.64
C ILE A 349 21.63 -9.81 17.16
N PHE A 350 20.47 -10.35 16.75
CA PHE A 350 20.09 -11.73 17.00
C PHE A 350 20.14 -12.55 15.71
N THR A 351 21.13 -13.39 15.60
CA THR A 351 21.36 -14.31 14.48
C THR A 351 22.24 -15.46 14.95
N ASN A 352 22.38 -16.53 14.16
CA ASN A 352 23.42 -17.51 14.42
C ASN A 352 24.81 -16.84 14.35
N PRO A 353 25.67 -16.94 15.40
CA PRO A 353 26.99 -16.32 15.39
C PRO A 353 27.85 -16.70 14.17
N ASP A 354 27.67 -17.90 13.61
CA ASP A 354 28.40 -18.35 12.42
C ASP A 354 28.03 -17.57 11.13
N ASN A 355 26.95 -16.78 11.15
CA ASN A 355 26.51 -15.99 10.01
C ASN A 355 27.28 -14.65 9.87
N LEU A 356 27.99 -14.23 10.92
CA LEU A 356 28.72 -12.97 10.97
C LEU A 356 30.16 -13.19 11.41
N PRO A 357 31.12 -12.38 10.94
CA PRO A 357 32.50 -12.43 11.42
C PRO A 357 32.62 -12.00 12.88
N SER A 358 33.70 -12.41 13.53
CA SER A 358 33.95 -12.13 14.96
C SER A 358 34.04 -10.65 15.33
N SER A 359 34.23 -9.76 14.36
CA SER A 359 34.12 -8.31 14.52
C SER A 359 32.74 -7.86 15.06
N PHE A 360 31.69 -8.65 14.83
CA PHE A 360 30.33 -8.41 15.33
C PHE A 360 30.05 -9.01 16.72
N ASP A 361 30.98 -9.78 17.31
CA ASP A 361 30.76 -10.53 18.56
C ASP A 361 30.21 -9.69 19.72
N SER A 362 30.64 -8.42 19.81
CA SER A 362 30.20 -7.50 20.84
C SER A 362 28.73 -7.06 20.71
N TYR A 363 28.12 -7.27 19.54
CA TYR A 363 26.73 -6.94 19.27
C TYR A 363 25.80 -8.14 19.35
N LEU A 364 26.33 -9.38 19.32
CA LEU A 364 25.52 -10.57 19.22
C LEU A 364 24.78 -10.91 20.54
N LEU A 365 23.51 -11.26 20.42
CA LEU A 365 22.80 -12.01 21.47
C LEU A 365 23.19 -13.50 21.34
N LYS A 366 23.86 -14.03 22.37
CA LYS A 366 24.39 -15.39 22.35
C LYS A 366 23.58 -16.30 23.27
N GLY A 367 23.14 -17.44 22.71
CA GLY A 367 22.56 -18.55 23.48
C GLY A 367 23.65 -19.40 24.15
N ASP A 368 23.25 -20.23 25.12
CA ASP A 368 24.14 -21.22 25.73
C ASP A 368 24.49 -22.35 24.75
N ASP A 369 25.44 -23.22 25.10
CA ASP A 369 25.86 -24.36 24.26
C ASP A 369 24.66 -25.22 23.83
N GLY A 370 24.56 -25.45 22.53
CA GLY A 370 23.46 -26.21 21.94
C GLY A 370 22.20 -25.38 21.65
N PHE A 371 22.23 -24.05 21.82
CA PHE A 371 21.13 -23.18 21.45
C PHE A 371 20.83 -23.26 19.94
N VAL A 372 19.55 -23.41 19.59
CA VAL A 372 19.10 -23.46 18.19
C VAL A 372 18.61 -22.09 17.79
N TYR A 373 19.33 -21.45 16.89
CA TYR A 373 18.95 -20.14 16.35
C TYR A 373 17.85 -20.28 15.30
N PRO A 374 16.89 -19.32 15.26
CA PRO A 374 15.85 -19.31 14.23
C PRO A 374 16.43 -18.99 12.85
N LYS A 375 15.69 -19.40 11.79
CA LYS A 375 16.11 -19.24 10.40
C LYS A 375 15.05 -18.51 9.59
N ALA A 376 15.48 -17.71 8.61
CA ALA A 376 14.58 -16.97 7.73
C ALA A 376 13.44 -16.29 8.51
N MET A 377 13.81 -15.54 9.53
CA MET A 377 12.85 -14.88 10.42
C MET A 377 11.99 -13.89 9.65
N HIS A 378 10.67 -13.95 9.86
CA HIS A 378 9.78 -13.08 9.10
C HIS A 378 9.22 -11.91 9.90
N GLN A 379 8.97 -12.03 11.17
CA GLN A 379 8.52 -10.97 12.07
C GLN A 379 9.15 -11.15 13.44
N ALA A 380 9.51 -10.04 14.06
CA ALA A 380 9.97 -10.00 15.44
C ALA A 380 9.23 -8.92 16.24
N LYS A 381 8.93 -9.23 17.50
CA LYS A 381 8.28 -8.31 18.44
C LYS A 381 9.06 -8.28 19.74
N LEU A 382 9.29 -7.09 20.28
CA LEU A 382 9.98 -6.89 21.56
C LEU A 382 8.99 -6.35 22.59
N SER A 383 9.05 -6.86 23.81
CA SER A 383 8.30 -6.36 24.95
C SER A 383 9.15 -6.50 26.21
N GLY A 384 9.74 -5.40 26.67
CA GLY A 384 10.78 -5.44 27.70
C GLY A 384 11.93 -6.35 27.27
N ASP A 385 12.26 -7.34 28.10
CA ASP A 385 13.31 -8.32 27.82
C ASP A 385 12.84 -9.54 27.02
N THR A 386 11.61 -9.52 26.54
CA THR A 386 11.03 -10.64 25.80
C THR A 386 11.03 -10.36 24.30
N LEU A 387 11.73 -11.19 23.53
CA LEU A 387 11.75 -11.18 22.08
C LEU A 387 10.90 -12.35 21.55
N LYS A 388 9.91 -12.06 20.73
CA LYS A 388 9.09 -13.07 20.04
C LYS A 388 9.37 -13.01 18.55
N VAL A 389 9.59 -14.16 17.91
CA VAL A 389 10.03 -14.25 16.51
C VAL A 389 9.22 -15.30 15.77
N LEU A 390 8.74 -14.97 14.57
CA LEU A 390 8.24 -15.94 13.60
C LEU A 390 9.45 -16.54 12.85
N ASP A 391 9.72 -17.81 13.12
CA ASP A 391 10.78 -18.62 12.52
C ASP A 391 10.19 -19.43 11.38
N ASN A 392 10.58 -19.15 10.13
CA ASN A 392 10.12 -19.92 8.98
C ASN A 392 10.76 -21.32 8.90
N GLY A 393 11.86 -21.57 9.64
CA GLY A 393 12.52 -22.89 9.68
C GLY A 393 13.26 -23.28 8.39
N TYR A 394 13.52 -22.30 7.52
CA TYR A 394 14.20 -22.45 6.24
C TYR A 394 15.49 -21.61 6.23
N SER A 395 16.62 -22.18 5.78
CA SER A 395 17.86 -21.39 5.73
C SER A 395 18.04 -20.69 4.38
N THR A 396 17.94 -19.37 4.37
CA THR A 396 18.22 -18.50 3.22
C THR A 396 19.71 -18.36 2.95
N ILE A 397 20.54 -18.37 4.01
CA ILE A 397 22.01 -18.25 3.90
C ILE A 397 22.61 -19.52 3.26
N LYS A 398 22.07 -20.69 3.61
CA LYS A 398 22.51 -21.96 3.02
C LYS A 398 21.95 -22.23 1.64
N ASN A 399 20.97 -21.41 1.22
CA ASN A 399 20.24 -21.54 -0.05
C ASN A 399 19.73 -22.97 -0.30
N GLU A 400 19.07 -23.55 0.70
CA GLU A 400 18.52 -24.91 0.66
C GLU A 400 17.26 -24.95 -0.20
N THR A 401 17.41 -24.88 -1.53
CA THR A 401 16.28 -24.80 -2.47
C THR A 401 15.66 -26.13 -2.83
N ASP A 402 16.38 -27.25 -2.63
CA ASP A 402 15.87 -28.58 -2.97
C ASP A 402 14.90 -29.10 -1.92
N LEU A 403 13.69 -29.46 -2.37
CA LEU A 403 12.61 -29.98 -1.53
C LEU A 403 13.02 -31.21 -0.72
N SER A 404 13.92 -32.06 -1.26
CA SER A 404 14.38 -33.27 -0.55
C SER A 404 15.11 -32.96 0.75
N ASN A 405 15.80 -31.81 0.81
CA ASN A 405 16.54 -31.36 1.98
C ASN A 405 15.63 -30.75 3.05
N LEU A 406 14.38 -30.45 2.70
CA LEU A 406 13.42 -29.76 3.58
C LEU A 406 12.47 -30.72 4.29
N LYS A 407 12.64 -32.02 4.09
CA LYS A 407 11.82 -33.04 4.78
C LYS A 407 11.97 -32.93 6.30
N GLY A 408 10.86 -32.68 6.98
CA GLY A 408 10.82 -32.52 8.44
C GLY A 408 11.13 -31.13 8.95
N SER A 409 11.36 -30.15 8.04
CA SER A 409 11.38 -28.74 8.42
C SER A 409 10.01 -28.28 8.92
N TYR A 410 10.01 -27.32 9.83
CA TYR A 410 8.80 -26.74 10.38
C TYR A 410 9.02 -25.28 10.76
N SER A 411 7.95 -24.53 10.79
CA SER A 411 7.93 -23.14 11.24
C SER A 411 7.40 -23.06 12.68
N SER A 412 7.83 -22.03 13.40
CA SER A 412 7.45 -21.83 14.80
C SER A 412 7.33 -20.34 15.15
N VAL A 413 6.61 -20.05 16.24
CA VAL A 413 6.71 -18.77 16.91
C VAL A 413 7.47 -19.01 18.21
N ASN A 414 8.69 -18.51 18.27
CA ASN A 414 9.58 -18.65 19.39
C ASN A 414 9.57 -17.41 20.28
N THR A 415 9.50 -17.62 21.57
CA THR A 415 9.61 -16.55 22.58
C THR A 415 10.90 -16.73 23.34
N TYR A 416 11.72 -15.70 23.37
CA TYR A 416 13.03 -15.68 24.02
C TYR A 416 13.04 -14.66 25.15
N THR A 417 13.89 -14.91 26.15
CA THR A 417 14.25 -13.92 27.19
C THR A 417 15.67 -13.42 26.93
N ILE A 418 15.85 -12.11 26.95
CA ILE A 418 17.15 -11.44 26.79
C ILE A 418 17.63 -10.99 28.17
N THR A 419 18.87 -11.31 28.54
CA THR A 419 19.51 -10.83 29.78
C THR A 419 21.00 -10.59 29.51
N ASP A 420 21.44 -9.35 29.61
CA ASP A 420 22.87 -8.98 29.46
C ASP A 420 23.53 -9.57 28.19
N LYS A 421 22.91 -9.41 27.01
CA LYS A 421 23.34 -9.99 25.73
C LYS A 421 23.33 -11.52 25.64
N LYS A 422 22.76 -12.20 26.65
CA LYS A 422 22.41 -13.60 26.55
C LYS A 422 20.96 -13.73 26.11
N ILE A 423 20.68 -14.80 25.37
CA ILE A 423 19.33 -15.12 24.92
C ILE A 423 19.01 -16.58 25.25
N ALA A 424 17.82 -16.82 25.80
CA ALA A 424 17.33 -18.15 26.13
C ALA A 424 15.93 -18.37 25.56
N LEU A 425 15.66 -19.56 25.05
CA LEU A 425 14.33 -19.94 24.60
C LEU A 425 13.41 -20.14 25.80
N ALA A 426 12.37 -19.31 25.92
CA ALA A 426 11.38 -19.42 26.98
C ALA A 426 10.16 -20.25 26.57
N ASN A 427 9.73 -20.17 25.29
CA ASN A 427 8.59 -20.88 24.76
C ASN A 427 8.70 -21.05 23.26
N SER A 428 8.10 -22.12 22.70
CA SER A 428 7.99 -22.33 21.27
C SER A 428 6.60 -22.88 20.93
N TYR A 429 5.90 -22.18 20.04
CA TYR A 429 4.65 -22.66 19.45
C TYR A 429 4.91 -23.21 18.05
N ASN A 430 4.64 -24.49 17.81
CA ASN A 430 4.77 -25.13 16.49
C ASN A 430 3.70 -26.21 16.22
N ASP A 431 2.72 -26.38 17.10
CA ASP A 431 1.64 -27.40 17.02
C ASP A 431 2.18 -28.78 16.55
N ASN A 432 3.14 -29.32 17.29
CA ASN A 432 3.80 -30.58 16.97
C ASN A 432 4.45 -30.63 15.56
N LYS A 433 5.05 -29.53 15.12
CA LYS A 433 5.71 -29.38 13.81
C LYS A 433 4.77 -29.55 12.62
N LYS A 434 3.53 -29.11 12.78
CA LYS A 434 2.46 -29.24 11.79
C LYS A 434 2.61 -28.28 10.63
N TYR A 435 3.18 -27.09 10.86
CA TYR A 435 3.26 -26.02 9.88
C TYR A 435 4.68 -25.89 9.35
N PHE A 436 4.81 -25.77 8.02
CA PHE A 436 6.06 -25.35 7.39
C PHE A 436 5.76 -24.29 6.34
N SER A 437 6.12 -23.04 6.66
CA SER A 437 6.02 -21.88 5.79
C SER A 437 7.44 -21.37 5.53
N TYR A 438 8.01 -21.68 4.40
CA TYR A 438 9.42 -21.36 4.14
C TYR A 438 9.69 -19.87 3.92
N ALA A 439 8.65 -19.07 3.68
CA ALA A 439 8.68 -17.61 3.53
C ALA A 439 7.32 -17.02 3.84
N LEU A 440 7.27 -15.71 3.93
CA LEU A 440 6.07 -14.94 4.24
C LEU A 440 5.46 -15.28 5.62
N GLY A 441 4.46 -14.53 6.00
CA GLY A 441 3.74 -14.70 7.24
C GLY A 441 3.77 -13.46 8.10
N ASP A 442 3.06 -13.51 9.22
CA ASP A 442 2.95 -12.38 10.13
C ASP A 442 2.72 -12.85 11.58
N LEU A 443 3.09 -12.00 12.52
CA LEU A 443 2.91 -12.22 13.94
C LEU A 443 2.40 -10.93 14.58
N LYS A 444 1.18 -10.99 15.13
CA LYS A 444 0.60 -9.89 15.92
C LYS A 444 0.30 -10.37 17.32
N THR A 445 0.85 -9.70 18.33
CA THR A 445 0.51 -9.95 19.74
C THR A 445 -0.63 -8.99 20.12
N VAL A 446 -1.79 -9.55 20.47
CA VAL A 446 -3.01 -8.79 20.81
C VAL A 446 -3.31 -8.71 22.30
N GLY A 447 -2.33 -9.00 23.14
CA GLY A 447 -2.44 -8.97 24.59
C GLY A 447 -3.09 -10.23 25.20
N ASN A 448 -3.07 -10.34 26.52
CA ASN A 448 -3.66 -11.46 27.29
C ASN A 448 -3.17 -12.85 26.85
N GLY A 449 -1.91 -12.96 26.38
CA GLY A 449 -1.33 -14.21 25.90
C GLY A 449 -1.91 -14.69 24.57
N LYS A 450 -2.57 -13.81 23.81
CA LYS A 450 -3.15 -14.08 22.52
C LYS A 450 -2.27 -13.54 21.39
N ASP A 451 -1.99 -14.40 20.42
CA ASP A 451 -1.30 -14.08 19.19
C ASP A 451 -2.18 -14.39 17.98
N ILE A 452 -2.03 -13.58 16.95
CA ILE A 452 -2.49 -13.90 15.59
C ILE A 452 -1.26 -14.26 14.79
N ILE A 453 -1.24 -15.47 14.24
CA ILE A 453 -0.11 -16.02 13.51
C ILE A 453 -0.56 -16.34 12.09
N LEU A 454 0.19 -15.88 11.12
CA LEU A 454 0.04 -16.26 9.72
C LEU A 454 1.28 -17.05 9.28
N PHE A 455 1.12 -18.33 9.00
CA PHE A 455 2.11 -19.11 8.25
C PHE A 455 1.81 -18.93 6.77
N GLY A 456 2.51 -18.00 6.11
CA GLY A 456 2.06 -17.35 4.87
C GLY A 456 2.33 -18.10 3.58
N ARG A 457 3.30 -19.01 3.53
CA ARG A 457 3.65 -19.73 2.29
C ARG A 457 3.99 -21.20 2.58
N GLN A 458 2.95 -22.02 2.65
CA GLN A 458 3.06 -23.44 2.90
C GLN A 458 2.90 -24.23 1.61
N LEU A 459 3.58 -25.39 1.54
CA LEU A 459 3.56 -26.30 0.40
C LEU A 459 2.48 -27.36 0.61
N ASP A 460 1.44 -27.36 -0.20
CA ASP A 460 0.33 -28.31 -0.09
C ASP A 460 0.58 -29.59 -0.90
N GLY A 461 0.54 -30.76 -0.24
CA GLY A 461 0.64 -32.05 -0.88
C GLY A 461 2.01 -32.30 -1.52
N VAL A 462 3.07 -31.67 -1.03
CA VAL A 462 4.43 -31.83 -1.52
C VAL A 462 4.95 -33.26 -1.24
N ASP A 463 5.55 -33.84 -2.24
CA ASP A 463 6.30 -35.11 -2.12
C ASP A 463 7.81 -34.81 -2.08
N TYR A 464 8.33 -34.66 -0.87
CA TYR A 464 9.74 -34.34 -0.65
C TYR A 464 10.71 -35.40 -1.23
N SER A 465 10.25 -36.60 -1.55
CA SER A 465 11.12 -37.65 -2.12
C SER A 465 11.47 -37.39 -3.58
N LYS A 466 10.71 -36.54 -4.26
CA LYS A 466 10.93 -36.25 -5.70
C LYS A 466 11.97 -35.16 -5.94
N GLY A 467 12.39 -34.46 -4.89
CA GLY A 467 13.24 -33.27 -5.04
C GLY A 467 12.57 -32.16 -5.84
N GLY A 468 13.35 -31.26 -6.41
CA GLY A 468 12.90 -30.12 -7.16
C GLY A 468 13.01 -28.81 -6.36
N SER A 469 12.81 -27.66 -7.03
CA SER A 469 12.97 -26.35 -6.42
C SER A 469 11.75 -25.96 -5.61
N ILE A 470 11.96 -25.50 -4.37
CA ILE A 470 10.92 -24.93 -3.51
C ILE A 470 10.26 -23.70 -4.16
N HIS A 471 11.00 -22.97 -4.98
CA HIS A 471 10.52 -21.74 -5.65
C HIS A 471 9.57 -22.03 -6.81
N GLU A 472 9.68 -23.21 -7.41
CA GLU A 472 8.85 -23.65 -8.55
C GLU A 472 7.56 -24.35 -8.11
N TYR A 473 7.42 -24.64 -6.80
CA TYR A 473 6.24 -25.34 -6.30
C TYR A 473 5.02 -24.39 -6.22
N GLY A 474 4.02 -24.67 -7.03
CA GLY A 474 2.87 -23.77 -7.24
C GLY A 474 1.63 -24.05 -6.40
N ASN A 475 1.54 -25.22 -5.72
CA ASN A 475 0.36 -25.52 -4.89
C ASN A 475 0.56 -25.01 -3.45
N LEU A 476 0.18 -23.75 -3.23
CA LEU A 476 0.45 -23.00 -2.01
C LEU A 476 -0.81 -22.79 -1.19
N SER A 477 -0.63 -22.73 0.13
CA SER A 477 -1.66 -22.28 1.06
C SER A 477 -1.06 -21.50 2.23
N SER A 478 -1.92 -20.87 3.01
CA SER A 478 -1.56 -20.21 4.25
C SER A 478 -2.42 -20.72 5.41
N ALA A 479 -1.88 -20.72 6.61
CA ALA A 479 -2.64 -20.97 7.83
C ALA A 479 -2.70 -19.69 8.67
N LEU A 480 -3.91 -19.17 8.85
CA LEU A 480 -4.20 -18.08 9.76
C LEU A 480 -4.73 -18.65 11.07
N LEU A 481 -4.04 -18.35 12.14
CA LEU A 481 -4.32 -18.87 13.48
C LEU A 481 -4.57 -17.73 14.47
N GLU A 482 -5.54 -17.93 15.38
CA GLU A 482 -5.49 -17.29 16.70
C GLU A 482 -5.01 -18.33 17.73
N VAL A 483 -4.00 -17.97 18.49
CA VAL A 483 -3.40 -18.84 19.51
C VAL A 483 -3.43 -18.13 20.85
N THR A 484 -4.00 -18.76 21.86
CA THR A 484 -4.03 -18.25 23.23
C THR A 484 -3.36 -19.25 24.15
N ASN A 485 -2.28 -18.84 24.83
CA ASN A 485 -1.51 -19.71 25.73
C ASN A 485 -1.13 -21.04 25.06
N ASN A 486 -0.55 -20.98 23.86
CA ASN A 486 -0.15 -22.11 23.01
C ASN A 486 -1.30 -23.02 22.54
N LYS A 487 -2.55 -22.58 22.66
CA LYS A 487 -3.71 -23.35 22.20
C LYS A 487 -4.39 -22.63 21.04
N GLU A 488 -4.61 -23.32 19.93
CA GLU A 488 -5.38 -22.78 18.79
C GLU A 488 -6.83 -22.52 19.21
N THR A 489 -7.29 -21.32 18.99
CA THR A 489 -8.70 -20.90 19.17
C THR A 489 -9.39 -20.61 17.84
N LEU A 490 -8.61 -20.33 16.79
CA LEU A 490 -9.08 -20.22 15.41
C LEU A 490 -8.00 -20.82 14.47
N ASN A 491 -8.42 -21.49 13.41
CA ASN A 491 -7.56 -21.98 12.34
C ASN A 491 -8.28 -21.93 11.01
N LEU A 492 -7.81 -21.04 10.12
CA LEU A 492 -8.32 -20.90 8.75
C LEU A 492 -7.20 -21.31 7.78
N ARG A 493 -7.44 -22.35 6.96
CA ARG A 493 -6.55 -22.75 5.88
C ARG A 493 -7.01 -22.07 4.59
N ILE A 494 -6.16 -21.22 4.02
CA ILE A 494 -6.50 -20.35 2.91
C ILE A 494 -5.63 -20.73 1.71
N LYS A 495 -6.23 -20.93 0.54
CA LYS A 495 -5.47 -21.20 -0.68
C LYS A 495 -4.72 -19.95 -1.13
N GLY A 496 -3.44 -20.12 -1.47
CA GLY A 496 -2.55 -19.03 -1.86
C GLY A 496 -1.50 -18.71 -0.81
N ALA A 497 -0.64 -17.75 -1.10
CA ALA A 497 0.44 -17.30 -0.23
C ALA A 497 0.20 -15.85 0.21
N TYR A 498 0.23 -15.60 1.52
CA TYR A 498 -0.10 -14.29 2.09
C TYR A 498 1.03 -13.76 2.97
N TYR A 499 1.27 -12.44 2.83
CA TYR A 499 2.37 -11.75 3.48
C TYR A 499 2.01 -11.33 4.91
N SER A 500 0.87 -10.66 5.09
CA SER A 500 0.49 -10.10 6.39
C SER A 500 -0.96 -10.36 6.73
N VAL A 501 -1.27 -10.19 8.01
CA VAL A 501 -2.62 -10.21 8.55
C VAL A 501 -2.83 -9.03 9.50
N THR A 502 -3.95 -8.31 9.34
CA THR A 502 -4.38 -7.25 10.25
C THR A 502 -5.81 -7.51 10.68
N LYS A 503 -6.04 -7.69 11.98
CA LYS A 503 -7.38 -7.86 12.53
C LYS A 503 -8.03 -6.50 12.75
N VAL A 504 -9.26 -6.34 12.24
CA VAL A 504 -10.10 -5.16 12.43
C VAL A 504 -11.48 -5.57 12.92
N ASN A 505 -12.22 -4.63 13.49
CA ASN A 505 -13.64 -4.81 13.78
C ASN A 505 -14.44 -3.72 13.08
N LEU A 506 -15.44 -4.12 12.29
CA LEU A 506 -16.24 -3.21 11.48
C LEU A 506 -17.36 -2.51 12.27
N ASN A 507 -17.62 -2.90 13.54
CA ASN A 507 -18.55 -2.19 14.39
C ASN A 507 -17.95 -0.85 14.84
N GLY A 508 -18.77 0.15 14.92
CA GLY A 508 -18.38 1.42 15.55
C GLY A 508 -18.78 2.65 14.77
N ASP A 509 -18.25 3.76 15.24
CA ASP A 509 -18.50 5.07 14.67
C ASP A 509 -17.52 5.34 13.53
N VAL A 510 -18.03 5.75 12.37
CA VAL A 510 -17.27 6.06 11.17
C VAL A 510 -17.60 7.47 10.72
N SER A 511 -16.57 8.22 10.37
CA SER A 511 -16.70 9.49 9.65
C SER A 511 -16.46 9.24 8.17
N PHE A 512 -17.37 9.70 7.33
CA PHE A 512 -17.19 9.71 5.88
C PHE A 512 -17.38 11.11 5.35
N ASP A 513 -16.45 11.58 4.56
CA ASP A 513 -16.56 12.85 3.84
C ASP A 513 -15.89 12.77 2.47
N PHE A 514 -16.18 13.75 1.62
CA PHE A 514 -15.59 13.90 0.30
C PHE A 514 -14.41 14.88 0.31
N THR A 515 -13.42 14.65 1.16
CA THR A 515 -12.21 15.46 1.15
C THR A 515 -11.42 15.30 -0.14
N THR A 516 -10.72 16.36 -0.53
CA THR A 516 -9.80 16.32 -1.66
C THR A 516 -8.63 15.41 -1.31
N VAL A 517 -8.28 14.49 -2.22
CA VAL A 517 -7.09 13.64 -2.09
C VAL A 517 -5.84 14.51 -2.03
N LYS A 518 -4.94 14.20 -1.11
CA LYS A 518 -3.64 14.87 -0.99
C LYS A 518 -2.53 13.94 -1.42
N GLY A 519 -1.72 14.41 -2.37
CA GLY A 519 -0.50 13.76 -2.79
C GLY A 519 0.70 14.30 -2.03
N TYR A 520 1.55 13.41 -1.55
CA TYR A 520 2.80 13.70 -0.86
C TYR A 520 3.94 12.94 -1.55
N THR A 521 5.16 13.46 -1.51
CA THR A 521 6.29 12.80 -2.14
C THR A 521 7.59 13.02 -1.40
N THR A 522 8.44 12.01 -1.39
CA THR A 522 9.83 12.09 -0.91
C THR A 522 10.73 12.77 -1.93
N LEU A 523 10.31 12.89 -3.19
CA LEU A 523 11.07 13.56 -4.23
C LEU A 523 11.42 14.99 -3.82
N GLU A 524 12.67 15.37 -4.05
CA GLU A 524 13.08 16.77 -3.92
C GLU A 524 12.56 17.56 -5.13
N ALA A 525 12.22 18.83 -4.88
CA ALA A 525 11.90 19.74 -5.97
C ALA A 525 13.16 19.96 -6.83
N SER A 526 13.01 19.84 -8.14
CA SER A 526 14.10 20.17 -9.05
C SER A 526 14.54 21.60 -8.89
N PRO A 527 15.86 21.86 -8.92
CA PRO A 527 16.38 23.22 -8.94
C PRO A 527 15.75 23.98 -10.11
N LYS A 528 15.27 25.18 -9.82
CA LYS A 528 14.73 26.10 -10.82
C LYS A 528 15.79 27.14 -11.15
N GLU A 529 16.09 27.28 -12.43
CA GLU A 529 16.97 28.36 -12.95
C GLU A 529 16.11 29.35 -13.75
N ASP A 530 16.48 30.63 -13.72
CA ASP A 530 15.86 31.63 -14.58
C ASP A 530 16.29 31.42 -16.04
N ILE A 531 15.37 31.72 -16.97
CA ILE A 531 15.67 31.66 -18.40
C ILE A 531 16.67 32.75 -18.76
N THR A 532 17.81 32.35 -19.29
CA THR A 532 18.83 33.27 -19.83
C THR A 532 18.55 33.62 -21.29
N SER A 533 19.12 34.72 -21.78
CA SER A 533 19.05 35.12 -23.19
C SER A 533 19.63 34.04 -24.13
N ASP A 534 20.60 33.29 -23.68
CA ASP A 534 21.22 32.17 -24.41
C ASP A 534 20.19 31.02 -24.61
N VAL A 535 19.49 30.63 -23.55
CA VAL A 535 18.43 29.63 -23.59
C VAL A 535 17.28 30.09 -24.51
N ILE A 536 16.87 31.35 -24.44
CA ILE A 536 15.84 31.92 -25.32
C ILE A 536 16.26 31.81 -26.79
N SER A 537 17.54 32.12 -27.07
CA SER A 537 18.09 32.03 -28.43
C SER A 537 18.11 30.60 -28.97
N LYS A 538 18.46 29.62 -28.14
CA LYS A 538 18.42 28.19 -28.48
C LYS A 538 17.00 27.73 -28.78
N ILE A 539 16.03 28.10 -27.95
CA ILE A 539 14.61 27.77 -28.15
C ILE A 539 14.08 28.39 -29.43
N ALA A 540 14.41 29.66 -29.71
CA ALA A 540 13.98 30.34 -30.93
C ALA A 540 14.53 29.68 -32.20
N SER A 541 15.64 28.96 -32.12
CA SER A 541 16.26 28.20 -33.19
C SER A 541 15.86 26.72 -33.26
N ALA A 542 15.03 26.24 -32.32
CA ALA A 542 14.57 24.86 -32.26
C ALA A 542 13.72 24.54 -33.50
N SER A 543 14.24 23.70 -34.41
CA SER A 543 13.58 23.32 -35.65
C SER A 543 12.99 21.91 -35.61
N ASP A 544 13.55 21.05 -34.75
CA ASP A 544 13.16 19.65 -34.69
C ASP A 544 12.14 19.43 -33.60
N GLU A 545 11.09 18.70 -33.91
CA GLU A 545 10.06 18.29 -32.93
C GLU A 545 10.30 16.83 -32.55
N ILE A 546 10.44 16.60 -31.25
CA ILE A 546 10.57 15.26 -30.69
C ILE A 546 9.31 14.83 -29.96
N SER A 547 8.97 13.56 -30.06
CA SER A 547 7.88 12.96 -29.29
C SER A 547 8.39 12.55 -27.91
N LEU A 548 7.80 13.12 -26.87
CA LEU A 548 8.13 12.82 -25.48
C LEU A 548 7.04 11.93 -24.88
N ASP A 549 7.43 10.84 -24.25
CA ASP A 549 6.55 10.10 -23.34
C ASP A 549 6.62 10.75 -21.96
N PHE A 550 5.61 11.57 -21.65
CA PHE A 550 5.65 12.52 -20.58
C PHE A 550 4.28 12.63 -19.90
N GLY A 551 4.27 12.55 -18.58
CA GLY A 551 3.11 12.79 -17.74
C GLY A 551 3.35 13.93 -16.76
N TYR A 552 2.29 14.64 -16.39
CA TYR A 552 2.28 15.61 -15.32
C TYR A 552 1.04 15.45 -14.47
N SER A 553 1.22 15.20 -13.19
CA SER A 553 0.15 15.11 -12.19
C SER A 553 0.71 15.49 -10.81
N ASP A 554 -0.07 16.26 -10.05
CA ASP A 554 0.25 16.59 -8.65
C ASP A 554 1.66 17.19 -8.46
N ASN A 555 2.05 18.10 -9.36
CA ASN A 555 3.38 18.72 -9.42
C ASN A 555 4.53 17.75 -9.71
N ILE A 556 4.25 16.52 -10.11
CA ILE A 556 5.24 15.54 -10.49
C ILE A 556 5.26 15.39 -12.01
N VAL A 557 6.41 15.62 -12.59
CA VAL A 557 6.73 15.26 -13.97
C VAL A 557 7.23 13.82 -13.99
N THR A 558 6.61 12.99 -14.82
CA THR A 558 7.07 11.65 -15.13
C THR A 558 7.57 11.63 -16.56
N ASN A 559 8.84 11.31 -16.77
CA ASN A 559 9.48 11.29 -18.07
C ASN A 559 9.99 9.87 -18.38
N ASN A 560 9.50 9.28 -19.45
CA ASN A 560 9.93 7.99 -19.98
C ASN A 560 10.94 8.16 -21.14
N ALA A 561 11.62 9.29 -21.22
CA ALA A 561 12.45 9.62 -22.36
C ALA A 561 13.75 8.81 -22.39
N LEU A 562 13.76 7.79 -23.20
CA LEU A 562 14.93 6.94 -23.50
C LEU A 562 15.79 7.44 -24.67
N PHE A 563 15.56 8.64 -25.20
CA PHE A 563 16.15 9.07 -26.46
C PHE A 563 17.41 9.93 -26.31
N MET A 564 17.85 10.18 -25.08
CA MET A 564 19.03 11.01 -24.83
C MET A 564 20.18 10.17 -24.28
N ASP A 565 21.32 10.25 -24.98
CA ASP A 565 22.52 9.45 -24.66
C ASP A 565 23.49 10.19 -23.73
N ILE A 566 23.00 11.18 -22.96
CA ILE A 566 23.81 12.03 -22.11
C ILE A 566 23.39 11.98 -20.64
N ASP A 567 24.38 12.28 -19.80
CA ASP A 567 24.21 12.27 -18.34
C ASP A 567 23.37 13.45 -17.80
N GLU A 568 23.12 14.46 -18.62
CA GLU A 568 22.44 15.68 -18.20
C GLU A 568 21.73 16.39 -19.37
N ALA A 569 20.39 16.54 -19.26
CA ALA A 569 19.60 17.37 -20.17
C ALA A 569 18.88 18.46 -19.36
N LYS A 570 18.59 19.60 -20.01
CA LYS A 570 17.78 20.67 -19.41
C LYS A 570 16.39 20.65 -20.01
N MET A 571 15.37 20.51 -19.15
CA MET A 571 13.98 20.71 -19.52
C MET A 571 13.61 22.17 -19.29
N ILE A 572 13.06 22.79 -20.31
CA ILE A 572 12.67 24.19 -20.29
C ILE A 572 11.16 24.27 -20.44
N LEU A 573 10.52 24.87 -19.46
CA LEU A 573 9.10 25.12 -19.44
C LEU A 573 8.84 26.59 -19.70
N ILE A 574 8.11 26.91 -20.77
CA ILE A 574 7.76 28.28 -21.14
C ILE A 574 6.26 28.44 -21.00
N ASN A 575 5.86 29.38 -20.13
CA ASN A 575 4.46 29.79 -19.98
C ASN A 575 4.07 30.82 -21.07
N ASP A 576 2.82 30.80 -21.51
CA ASP A 576 2.24 31.80 -22.43
C ASP A 576 2.35 33.24 -21.93
N SER A 577 2.50 33.45 -20.61
CA SER A 577 2.66 34.78 -19.98
C SER A 577 4.09 35.27 -19.82
N SER A 578 5.08 34.66 -20.45
CA SER A 578 6.51 34.97 -20.42
C SER A 578 7.30 34.59 -19.14
N ASP A 579 6.67 34.00 -18.15
CA ASP A 579 7.38 33.45 -16.99
C ASP A 579 7.94 32.05 -17.32
N GLY A 580 9.08 32.00 -17.97
CA GLY A 580 9.75 30.76 -18.29
C GLY A 580 10.62 30.25 -17.11
N ALA A 581 10.80 28.95 -17.03
CA ALA A 581 11.66 28.31 -16.06
C ALA A 581 12.47 27.17 -16.71
N VAL A 582 13.72 27.01 -16.25
CA VAL A 582 14.61 25.95 -16.66
C VAL A 582 14.80 24.96 -15.52
N TYR A 583 14.60 23.68 -15.78
CA TYR A 583 14.84 22.59 -14.83
C TYR A 583 15.89 21.66 -15.39
N THR A 584 16.80 21.20 -14.55
CA THR A 584 17.79 20.20 -14.95
C THR A 584 17.23 18.81 -14.68
N ILE A 585 17.18 17.97 -15.70
CA ILE A 585 16.87 16.56 -15.59
C ILE A 585 18.20 15.82 -15.58
N LYS A 586 18.48 15.10 -14.48
CA LYS A 586 19.64 14.20 -14.40
C LYS A 586 19.18 12.80 -14.72
N GLU A 587 19.65 12.24 -15.81
CA GLU A 587 19.41 10.84 -16.12
C GLU A 587 20.29 9.97 -15.21
N LYS A 588 19.70 9.33 -14.20
CA LYS A 588 20.41 8.44 -13.29
C LYS A 588 20.50 7.00 -13.79
N ASP A 589 19.57 6.59 -14.66
CA ASP A 589 19.52 5.21 -15.17
C ASP A 589 18.60 5.14 -16.40
N LYS A 590 19.13 4.73 -17.54
CA LYS A 590 18.42 4.60 -18.83
C LYS A 590 17.24 3.62 -18.81
N SER A 591 17.11 2.82 -17.76
CA SER A 591 16.04 1.81 -17.60
C SER A 591 14.87 2.28 -16.73
N LYS A 592 14.90 3.51 -16.20
CA LYS A 592 13.91 3.99 -15.21
C LYS A 592 13.18 5.23 -15.68
N VAL A 593 11.88 5.28 -15.31
CA VAL A 593 11.06 6.48 -15.39
C VAL A 593 11.64 7.53 -14.45
N ASP A 594 12.02 8.68 -14.97
CA ASP A 594 12.50 9.79 -14.16
C ASP A 594 11.30 10.60 -13.64
N LYS A 595 11.24 10.79 -12.33
CA LYS A 595 10.18 11.57 -11.66
C LYS A 595 10.79 12.81 -11.01
N THR A 596 10.25 13.96 -11.36
CA THR A 596 10.76 15.24 -10.89
C THR A 596 9.62 16.09 -10.34
N VAL A 597 9.78 16.65 -9.14
CA VAL A 597 8.81 17.61 -8.58
C VAL A 597 9.09 19.00 -9.14
N ILE A 598 8.08 19.58 -9.76
CA ILE A 598 8.12 20.92 -10.35
C ILE A 598 6.95 21.72 -9.79
N ASP A 599 7.27 22.79 -9.02
CA ASP A 599 6.27 23.71 -8.51
C ASP A 599 5.97 24.79 -9.55
N LEU A 600 4.87 24.63 -10.29
CA LEU A 600 4.43 25.53 -11.34
C LEU A 600 3.21 26.32 -10.88
N LYS A 601 3.19 27.61 -11.24
CA LYS A 601 1.98 28.44 -11.11
C LYS A 601 0.93 28.04 -12.14
N ALA A 602 -0.35 28.42 -11.89
CA ALA A 602 -1.41 28.21 -12.86
C ALA A 602 -1.04 28.81 -14.24
N GLY A 603 -1.26 28.02 -15.28
CA GLY A 603 -0.95 28.43 -16.66
C GLY A 603 -0.60 27.25 -17.56
N LYS A 604 -0.39 27.54 -18.84
CA LYS A 604 0.02 26.57 -19.84
C LYS A 604 1.51 26.71 -20.14
N TYR A 605 2.24 25.62 -20.03
CA TYR A 605 3.68 25.57 -20.22
C TYR A 605 4.04 24.67 -21.41
N TYR A 606 4.73 25.22 -22.40
CA TYR A 606 5.34 24.46 -23.49
C TYR A 606 6.67 23.89 -23.05
N ILE A 607 6.99 22.68 -23.49
CA ILE A 607 8.17 21.94 -23.06
C ILE A 607 9.18 21.91 -24.19
N PHE A 608 10.41 22.27 -23.86
CA PHE A 608 11.59 22.15 -24.71
C PHE A 608 12.66 21.37 -23.97
N ILE A 609 13.45 20.61 -24.69
CA ILE A 609 14.60 19.92 -24.13
C ILE A 609 15.87 20.51 -24.75
N VAL A 610 16.85 20.84 -23.93
CA VAL A 610 18.18 21.29 -24.40
C VAL A 610 19.20 20.24 -24.05
N GLU A 611 19.86 19.73 -25.07
CA GLU A 611 20.92 18.73 -24.99
C GLU A 611 22.08 19.15 -25.89
N ASN A 612 23.33 19.08 -25.40
CA ASN A 612 24.53 19.45 -26.18
C ASN A 612 24.39 20.79 -26.92
N ASP A 613 23.80 21.79 -26.24
CA ASP A 613 23.55 23.13 -26.82
C ASP A 613 22.50 23.19 -27.93
N ILE A 614 21.81 22.09 -28.22
CA ILE A 614 20.72 22.02 -29.21
C ILE A 614 19.39 21.99 -28.45
N ALA A 615 18.46 22.86 -28.85
CA ALA A 615 17.11 22.86 -28.31
C ALA A 615 16.17 22.09 -29.24
N TYR A 616 15.40 21.19 -28.65
CA TYR A 616 14.35 20.42 -29.30
C TYR A 616 12.98 20.87 -28.80
N LYS A 617 12.06 21.11 -29.70
CA LYS A 617 10.66 21.33 -29.37
C LYS A 617 9.98 20.00 -29.11
N THR A 618 9.12 19.93 -28.09
CA THR A 618 8.35 18.71 -27.84
C THR A 618 6.89 18.89 -28.29
N ASN A 619 6.19 17.77 -28.53
CA ASN A 619 4.76 17.75 -28.83
C ASN A 619 3.87 17.80 -27.58
N LYS A 620 4.43 18.08 -26.42
CA LYS A 620 3.75 18.10 -25.13
C LYS A 620 3.69 19.49 -24.50
N TYR A 621 2.71 19.66 -23.64
CA TYR A 621 2.59 20.83 -22.78
C TYR A 621 2.03 20.42 -21.41
N ILE A 622 2.27 21.25 -20.39
CA ILE A 622 1.66 21.13 -19.07
C ILE A 622 0.60 22.21 -18.94
N GLU A 623 -0.57 21.87 -18.45
CA GLU A 623 -1.62 22.82 -18.07
C GLU A 623 -1.89 22.70 -16.58
N VAL A 624 -1.47 23.74 -15.81
CA VAL A 624 -1.71 23.86 -14.36
C VAL A 624 -2.94 24.74 -14.18
N LYS A 625 -3.95 24.23 -13.48
CA LYS A 625 -5.22 24.90 -13.22
C LYS A 625 -5.20 25.73 -11.95
#